data_aa3d45a0e436674c85f04d38d3abb571
#
_entry.id   aa3d45a0e436674c85f04d38d3abb571
#
_cell.length_a   1.000
_cell.length_b   1.000
_cell.length_c   1.000
_cell.angle_alpha   90.00
_cell.angle_beta   90.00
_cell.angle_gamma   90.00
#
_symmetry.space_group_name_H-M   'P 1'
#
loop_
_entity.id
_entity.type
_entity.pdbx_description
1 polymer ?
#
loop_
_entity_poly.entity_id
_entity_poly.type
_entity_poly.pdbx_seq_one_letter_code
_entity_poly.pdbx_strand_id
1 'polypeptide(L)'
;FYRVISGLHASISIHICNEYLDPDTKTWGPDLGCFITRISQHPERLQNVYFNYVLLMRALSKAGEYLEKFSMRKGDEIVDEESRRQLNELLQVARQGRPSFDEHKLFELNDDPLHNRETMALKEDFRLHFRNISRIMDCVGCDKCRLWGKVQVTGLGTALRLLFAFEATEDQPHIVLGRNELVALINTAHRISESIQAIETFRTMYQETAMPNSRKKTSSYASAVYDYVT
;
A
#
# COMPACT_ATOMS: atom_id res chain seq x y z
N PHE A 1 -4.75 9.23 -9.32
CA PHE A 1 -3.40 9.62 -8.88
C PHE A 1 -3.42 10.27 -7.48
N TYR A 2 -4.23 11.31 -7.26
CA TYR A 2 -4.32 12.00 -5.95
C TYR A 2 -4.53 11.05 -4.77
N ARG A 3 -5.46 10.11 -4.88
CA ARG A 3 -5.73 9.12 -3.81
C ARG A 3 -4.49 8.31 -3.45
N VAL A 4 -3.72 7.89 -4.43
CA VAL A 4 -2.50 7.10 -4.24
C VAL A 4 -1.45 7.89 -3.44
N ILE A 5 -1.17 9.12 -3.84
CA ILE A 5 -0.17 9.96 -3.16
C ILE A 5 -0.66 10.45 -1.80
N SER A 6 -1.93 10.80 -1.68
CA SER A 6 -2.55 11.17 -0.40
C SER A 6 -2.49 10.01 0.60
N GLY A 7 -2.75 8.79 0.15
CA GLY A 7 -2.64 7.59 1.00
C GLY A 7 -1.21 7.30 1.46
N LEU A 8 -0.20 7.48 0.59
CA LEU A 8 1.21 7.39 0.99
C LEU A 8 1.58 8.43 2.04
N HIS A 9 1.21 9.67 1.82
CA HIS A 9 1.49 10.76 2.75
C HIS A 9 0.80 10.53 4.10
N ALA A 10 -0.44 10.03 4.08
CA ALA A 10 -1.15 9.66 5.30
C ALA A 10 -0.46 8.52 6.04
N SER A 11 -0.02 7.47 5.35
CA SER A 11 0.75 6.36 5.93
C SER A 11 2.01 6.87 6.66
N ILE A 12 2.79 7.73 6.02
CA ILE A 12 3.97 8.35 6.65
C ILE A 12 3.59 9.12 7.92
N SER A 13 2.51 9.91 7.86
CA SER A 13 2.04 10.68 9.02
C SER A 13 1.57 9.79 10.16
N ILE A 14 0.90 8.68 9.86
CA ILE A 14 0.48 7.68 10.84
C ILE A 14 1.70 7.06 11.54
N HIS A 15 2.74 6.68 10.79
CA HIS A 15 3.97 6.15 11.39
C HIS A 15 4.67 7.15 12.29
N ILE A 16 4.75 8.42 11.89
CA ILE A 16 5.34 9.47 12.73
C ILE A 16 4.59 9.59 14.06
N CYS A 17 3.26 9.46 14.05
CA CYS A 17 2.46 9.54 15.27
C CYS A 17 2.50 8.24 16.09
N ASN A 18 2.67 7.09 15.45
CA ASN A 18 2.75 5.79 16.12
C ASN A 18 4.12 5.57 16.79
N GLU A 19 5.17 6.10 16.19
CA GLU A 19 6.54 6.08 16.68
C GLU A 19 6.97 7.51 17.11
N TYR A 20 6.18 8.14 17.97
CA TYR A 20 6.43 9.49 18.45
C TYR A 20 7.37 9.47 19.64
N LEU A 21 8.39 10.32 19.62
CA LEU A 21 9.26 10.54 20.76
C LEU A 21 8.64 11.64 21.64
N ASP A 22 8.10 11.26 22.79
CA ASP A 22 7.61 12.21 23.78
C ASP A 22 8.75 13.10 24.27
N PRO A 23 8.65 14.43 24.13
CA PRO A 23 9.71 15.35 24.50
C PRO A 23 9.95 15.41 26.01
N ASP A 24 8.96 15.08 26.84
CA ASP A 24 9.03 15.17 28.30
C ASP A 24 9.56 13.86 28.91
N THR A 25 8.95 12.74 28.54
CA THR A 25 9.32 11.42 29.08
C THR A 25 10.49 10.76 28.38
N LYS A 26 10.87 11.23 27.19
CA LYS A 26 11.90 10.62 26.30
C LYS A 26 11.61 9.17 25.93
N THR A 27 10.33 8.77 25.95
CA THR A 27 9.87 7.44 25.55
C THR A 27 9.25 7.47 24.14
N TRP A 28 9.43 6.37 23.42
CA TRP A 28 8.77 6.18 22.13
C TRP A 28 7.41 5.50 22.31
N GLY A 29 6.40 5.98 21.64
CA GLY A 29 5.06 5.40 21.68
C GLY A 29 4.05 6.13 20.81
N PRO A 30 2.81 5.64 20.73
CA PRO A 30 1.76 6.28 19.96
C PRO A 30 1.27 7.56 20.64
N ASP A 31 1.21 8.65 19.87
CA ASP A 31 0.68 9.96 20.27
C ASP A 31 -0.67 10.20 19.60
N LEU A 32 -1.74 10.15 20.40
CA LEU A 32 -3.10 10.38 19.94
C LEU A 32 -3.34 11.82 19.47
N GLY A 33 -2.72 12.81 20.12
CA GLY A 33 -2.83 14.22 19.75
C GLY A 33 -2.23 14.48 18.36
N CYS A 34 -1.06 13.90 18.09
CA CYS A 34 -0.43 13.90 16.77
C CYS A 34 -1.36 13.30 15.71
N PHE A 35 -1.97 12.13 15.99
CA PHE A 35 -2.87 11.46 15.06
C PHE A 35 -4.15 12.29 14.79
N ILE A 36 -4.78 12.83 15.83
CA ILE A 36 -5.96 13.68 15.68
C ILE A 36 -5.64 14.89 14.81
N THR A 37 -4.53 15.56 15.07
CA THR A 37 -4.17 16.78 14.35
C THR A 37 -3.82 16.53 12.87
N ARG A 38 -3.12 15.42 12.58
CA ARG A 38 -2.60 15.15 11.24
C ARG A 38 -3.56 14.35 10.36
N ILE A 39 -4.36 13.47 10.96
CA ILE A 39 -5.12 12.46 10.22
C ILE A 39 -6.62 12.54 10.48
N SER A 40 -7.07 12.52 11.75
CA SER A 40 -8.48 12.31 12.05
C SER A 40 -9.39 13.46 11.60
N GLN A 41 -8.84 14.65 11.43
CA GLN A 41 -9.55 15.81 10.86
C GLN A 41 -9.75 15.69 9.34
N HIS A 42 -9.15 14.67 8.70
CA HIS A 42 -9.17 14.45 7.26
C HIS A 42 -9.51 12.99 6.95
N PRO A 43 -10.78 12.58 7.15
CA PRO A 43 -11.18 11.17 7.01
C PRO A 43 -10.88 10.58 5.62
N GLU A 44 -10.90 11.42 4.58
CA GLU A 44 -10.51 11.02 3.22
C GLU A 44 -9.07 10.47 3.15
N ARG A 45 -8.18 10.90 4.05
CA ARG A 45 -6.81 10.38 4.10
C ARG A 45 -6.77 8.93 4.56
N LEU A 46 -7.60 8.56 5.52
CA LEU A 46 -7.73 7.17 5.95
C LEU A 46 -8.25 6.28 4.82
N GLN A 47 -9.30 6.71 4.12
CA GLN A 47 -9.80 6.00 2.95
C GLN A 47 -8.73 5.80 1.88
N ASN A 48 -7.85 6.78 1.68
CA ASN A 48 -6.76 6.68 0.72
C ASN A 48 -5.65 5.70 1.17
N VAL A 49 -5.43 5.50 2.48
CA VAL A 49 -4.54 4.43 2.98
C VAL A 49 -5.11 3.07 2.63
N TYR A 50 -6.40 2.83 2.91
CA TYR A 50 -7.07 1.57 2.55
C TYR A 50 -7.10 1.35 1.03
N PHE A 51 -7.31 2.39 0.25
CA PHE A 51 -7.24 2.32 -1.21
C PHE A 51 -5.86 1.83 -1.68
N ASN A 52 -4.77 2.36 -1.12
CA ASN A 52 -3.41 1.90 -1.44
C ASN A 52 -3.19 0.45 -1.01
N TYR A 53 -3.73 0.04 0.14
CA TYR A 53 -3.68 -1.35 0.59
C TYR A 53 -4.32 -2.30 -0.43
N VAL A 54 -5.53 -1.97 -0.89
CA VAL A 54 -6.25 -2.74 -1.90
C VAL A 54 -5.44 -2.85 -3.21
N LEU A 55 -4.89 -1.73 -3.69
CA LEU A 55 -4.04 -1.73 -4.89
C LEU A 55 -2.84 -2.67 -4.75
N LEU A 56 -2.16 -2.62 -3.60
CA LEU A 56 -0.99 -3.47 -3.32
C LEU A 56 -1.36 -4.95 -3.25
N MET A 57 -2.46 -5.29 -2.57
CA MET A 57 -2.95 -6.67 -2.48
C MET A 57 -3.34 -7.24 -3.83
N ARG A 58 -4.01 -6.44 -4.68
CA ARG A 58 -4.33 -6.83 -6.06
C ARG A 58 -3.07 -7.06 -6.89
N ALA A 59 -2.10 -6.15 -6.79
CA ALA A 59 -0.83 -6.29 -7.52
C ALA A 59 -0.04 -7.54 -7.07
N LEU A 60 0.02 -7.82 -5.77
CA LEU A 60 0.65 -9.02 -5.22
C LEU A 60 -0.09 -10.29 -5.66
N SER A 61 -1.41 -10.30 -5.64
CA SER A 61 -2.21 -11.42 -6.13
C SER A 61 -1.96 -11.69 -7.62
N LYS A 62 -1.92 -10.65 -8.45
CA LYS A 62 -1.65 -10.77 -9.90
C LYS A 62 -0.22 -11.24 -10.18
N ALA A 63 0.73 -10.79 -9.39
CA ALA A 63 2.15 -11.17 -9.53
C ALA A 63 2.50 -12.50 -8.87
N GLY A 64 1.56 -13.18 -8.22
CA GLY A 64 1.82 -14.33 -7.34
C GLY A 64 2.66 -15.42 -7.99
N GLU A 65 2.30 -15.88 -9.19
CA GLU A 65 3.05 -16.91 -9.92
C GLU A 65 4.47 -16.47 -10.28
N TYR A 66 4.62 -15.21 -10.67
CA TYR A 66 5.93 -14.64 -10.96
C TYR A 66 6.82 -14.59 -9.70
N LEU A 67 6.26 -14.16 -8.58
CA LEU A 67 6.98 -14.05 -7.32
C LEU A 67 7.40 -15.42 -6.77
N GLU A 68 6.56 -16.42 -6.89
CA GLU A 68 6.91 -17.81 -6.55
C GLU A 68 8.10 -18.32 -7.39
N LYS A 69 8.07 -18.08 -8.70
CA LYS A 69 9.17 -18.46 -9.62
C LYS A 69 10.45 -17.65 -9.35
N PHE A 70 10.31 -16.37 -8.96
CA PHE A 70 11.45 -15.52 -8.64
C PHE A 70 12.21 -16.03 -7.41
N SER A 71 11.49 -16.46 -6.37
CA SER A 71 12.08 -17.02 -5.15
C SER A 71 12.81 -18.36 -5.37
N MET A 72 12.54 -19.05 -6.48
CA MET A 72 13.15 -20.33 -6.82
C MET A 72 14.40 -20.21 -7.70
N ARG A 73 14.78 -19.03 -8.19
CA ARG A 73 15.99 -18.86 -8.99
C ARG A 73 17.23 -19.08 -8.12
N LYS A 74 17.93 -20.20 -8.38
CA LYS A 74 19.25 -20.50 -7.82
C LYS A 74 20.25 -19.45 -8.31
N GLY A 75 20.76 -18.65 -7.43
CA GLY A 75 21.81 -17.67 -7.75
C GLY A 75 22.06 -16.68 -6.64
N ASP A 76 21.05 -16.36 -5.86
CA ASP A 76 21.20 -15.61 -4.61
C ASP A 76 21.06 -16.61 -3.46
N GLU A 77 22.18 -17.04 -2.90
CA GLU A 77 22.28 -18.02 -1.80
C GLU A 77 21.62 -17.58 -0.47
N ILE A 78 20.84 -16.51 -0.46
CA ILE A 78 20.32 -15.87 0.76
C ILE A 78 18.78 -15.81 0.76
N VAL A 79 18.07 -16.59 -0.02
CA VAL A 79 16.64 -16.75 0.25
C VAL A 79 16.50 -17.97 1.15
N ASP A 80 16.65 -17.72 2.42
CA ASP A 80 16.36 -18.59 3.51
C ASP A 80 14.95 -19.19 3.35
N GLU A 81 14.78 -20.42 3.78
CA GLU A 81 13.52 -21.16 3.70
C GLU A 81 12.40 -20.42 4.45
N GLU A 82 12.73 -19.70 5.51
CA GLU A 82 11.82 -18.87 6.26
C GLU A 82 11.30 -17.68 5.43
N SER A 83 12.17 -16.98 4.71
CA SER A 83 11.77 -15.89 3.82
C SER A 83 10.85 -16.38 2.69
N ARG A 84 11.10 -17.59 2.19
CA ARG A 84 10.26 -18.24 1.18
C ARG A 84 8.88 -18.59 1.76
N ARG A 85 8.84 -19.12 2.98
CA ARG A 85 7.59 -19.44 3.68
C ARG A 85 6.76 -18.17 3.89
N GLN A 86 7.36 -17.10 4.38
CA GLN A 86 6.69 -15.82 4.60
C GLN A 86 6.15 -15.22 3.31
N LEU A 87 6.90 -15.29 2.22
CA LEU A 87 6.43 -14.84 0.91
C LEU A 87 5.20 -15.66 0.45
N ASN A 88 5.26 -16.98 0.58
CA ASN A 88 4.15 -17.84 0.19
C ASN A 88 2.90 -17.57 1.04
N GLU A 89 3.04 -17.37 2.34
CA GLU A 89 1.93 -16.98 3.23
C GLU A 89 1.32 -15.64 2.80
N LEU A 90 2.15 -14.64 2.52
CA LEU A 90 1.69 -13.34 2.02
C LEU A 90 0.91 -13.47 0.69
N LEU A 91 1.43 -14.25 -0.24
CA LEU A 91 0.78 -14.48 -1.53
C LEU A 91 -0.55 -15.24 -1.37
N GLN A 92 -0.62 -16.18 -0.44
CA GLN A 92 -1.85 -16.89 -0.13
C GLN A 92 -2.92 -15.93 0.41
N VAL A 93 -2.57 -15.05 1.36
CA VAL A 93 -3.47 -14.02 1.89
C VAL A 93 -3.94 -13.08 0.77
N ALA A 94 -3.04 -12.62 -0.09
CA ALA A 94 -3.38 -11.74 -1.20
C ALA A 94 -4.34 -12.41 -2.19
N ARG A 95 -4.16 -13.71 -2.48
CA ARG A 95 -5.06 -14.49 -3.35
C ARG A 95 -6.43 -14.73 -2.72
N GLN A 96 -6.49 -15.01 -1.44
CA GLN A 96 -7.75 -15.20 -0.71
C GLN A 96 -8.58 -13.92 -0.67
N GLY A 97 -7.94 -12.75 -0.56
CA GLY A 97 -8.60 -11.45 -0.61
C GLY A 97 -9.03 -11.01 -2.02
N ARG A 98 -8.55 -11.67 -3.07
CA ARG A 98 -8.80 -11.28 -4.48
C ARG A 98 -10.29 -11.08 -4.83
N PRO A 99 -11.23 -11.96 -4.44
CA PRO A 99 -12.64 -11.76 -4.78
C PRO A 99 -13.22 -10.44 -4.27
N SER A 100 -12.75 -9.96 -3.12
CA SER A 100 -13.18 -8.70 -2.53
C SER A 100 -12.59 -7.46 -3.21
N PHE A 101 -11.60 -7.65 -4.11
CA PHE A 101 -10.87 -6.56 -4.76
C PHE A 101 -11.06 -6.51 -6.28
N ASP A 102 -11.77 -7.49 -6.85
CA ASP A 102 -11.82 -7.71 -8.31
C ASP A 102 -12.98 -6.99 -9.02
N GLU A 103 -13.67 -6.08 -8.30
CA GLU A 103 -14.91 -5.48 -8.78
C GLU A 103 -14.73 -4.51 -9.97
N HIS A 104 -13.52 -4.04 -10.20
CA HIS A 104 -13.26 -3.08 -11.28
C HIS A 104 -12.17 -3.57 -12.23
N LYS A 105 -12.57 -3.94 -13.43
CA LYS A 105 -11.66 -4.28 -14.55
C LYS A 105 -10.90 -3.06 -15.11
N LEU A 106 -10.71 -2.01 -14.30
CA LEU A 106 -10.06 -0.75 -14.69
C LEU A 106 -8.64 -0.93 -15.24
N PHE A 107 -7.96 -1.99 -14.81
CA PHE A 107 -6.58 -2.27 -15.18
C PHE A 107 -6.45 -3.37 -16.24
N GLU A 108 -7.57 -3.84 -16.78
CA GLU A 108 -7.59 -4.93 -17.74
C GLU A 108 -8.11 -4.44 -19.09
N LEU A 109 -7.56 -4.97 -20.17
CA LEU A 109 -8.13 -4.78 -21.50
C LEU A 109 -9.31 -5.74 -21.69
N ASN A 110 -10.30 -5.30 -22.43
CA ASN A 110 -11.49 -6.09 -22.79
C ASN A 110 -11.87 -5.85 -24.24
N ASP A 111 -13.05 -6.34 -24.66
CA ASP A 111 -13.53 -6.21 -26.03
C ASP A 111 -14.04 -4.80 -26.37
N ASP A 112 -14.12 -3.89 -25.39
CA ASP A 112 -14.54 -2.50 -25.61
C ASP A 112 -13.35 -1.60 -25.96
N PRO A 113 -13.28 -1.09 -27.21
CA PRO A 113 -12.18 -0.22 -27.65
C PRO A 113 -12.11 1.11 -26.87
N LEU A 114 -13.24 1.62 -26.37
CA LEU A 114 -13.27 2.85 -25.59
C LEU A 114 -12.64 2.63 -24.22
N HIS A 115 -13.04 1.56 -23.54
CA HIS A 115 -12.44 1.15 -22.27
C HIS A 115 -10.93 0.93 -22.39
N ASN A 116 -10.49 0.24 -23.43
CA ASN A 116 -9.07 -0.02 -23.68
C ASN A 116 -8.28 1.28 -23.86
N ARG A 117 -8.84 2.26 -24.58
CA ARG A 117 -8.20 3.57 -24.77
C ARG A 117 -8.11 4.34 -23.45
N GLU A 118 -9.16 4.31 -22.63
CA GLU A 118 -9.15 4.95 -21.30
C GLU A 118 -8.15 4.28 -20.36
N THR A 119 -8.08 2.96 -20.34
CA THR A 119 -7.11 2.19 -19.54
C THR A 119 -5.67 2.51 -19.96
N MET A 120 -5.40 2.61 -21.26
CA MET A 120 -4.07 2.98 -21.75
C MET A 120 -3.70 4.43 -21.43
N ALA A 121 -4.65 5.35 -21.54
CA ALA A 121 -4.46 6.75 -21.15
C ALA A 121 -4.17 6.88 -19.66
N LEU A 122 -4.91 6.16 -18.82
CA LEU A 122 -4.69 6.12 -17.38
C LEU A 122 -3.30 5.55 -17.02
N LYS A 123 -2.86 4.49 -17.69
CA LYS A 123 -1.51 3.91 -17.53
C LYS A 123 -0.42 4.95 -17.81
N GLU A 124 -0.54 5.69 -18.92
CA GLU A 124 0.44 6.71 -19.30
C GLU A 124 0.42 7.90 -18.34
N ASP A 125 -0.75 8.34 -17.89
CA ASP A 125 -0.91 9.39 -16.87
C ASP A 125 -0.20 9.02 -15.57
N PHE A 126 -0.42 7.81 -15.06
CA PHE A 126 0.30 7.30 -13.88
C PHE A 126 1.81 7.27 -14.10
N ARG A 127 2.27 6.77 -15.25
CA ARG A 127 3.70 6.69 -15.58
C ARG A 127 4.36 8.07 -15.53
N LEU A 128 3.71 9.08 -16.11
CA LEU A 128 4.22 10.45 -16.15
C LEU A 128 4.28 11.05 -14.74
N HIS A 129 3.20 10.93 -13.98
CA HIS A 129 3.12 11.47 -12.63
C HIS A 129 4.11 10.80 -11.66
N PHE A 130 4.27 9.48 -11.70
CA PHE A 130 5.25 8.78 -10.87
C PHE A 130 6.69 9.14 -11.21
N ARG A 131 7.00 9.36 -12.50
CA ARG A 131 8.30 9.89 -12.92
C ARG A 131 8.56 11.27 -12.32
N ASN A 132 7.58 12.15 -12.36
CA ASN A 132 7.71 13.51 -11.84
C ASN A 132 7.90 13.51 -10.31
N ILE A 133 7.12 12.70 -9.57
CA ILE A 133 7.30 12.57 -8.12
C ILE A 133 8.66 11.98 -7.77
N SER A 134 9.13 10.98 -8.48
CA SER A 134 10.46 10.41 -8.26
C SER A 134 11.56 11.49 -8.39
N ARG A 135 11.41 12.40 -9.36
CA ARG A 135 12.34 13.55 -9.53
C ARG A 135 12.22 14.56 -8.38
N ILE A 136 10.99 14.85 -7.93
CA ILE A 136 10.76 15.75 -6.80
C ILE A 136 11.40 15.17 -5.53
N MET A 137 11.34 13.86 -5.33
CA MET A 137 12.00 13.20 -4.21
C MET A 137 13.51 13.39 -4.20
N ASP A 138 14.16 13.57 -5.36
CA ASP A 138 15.59 13.88 -5.43
C ASP A 138 15.95 15.24 -4.83
N CYS A 139 15.01 16.16 -4.78
CA CYS A 139 15.17 17.51 -4.23
C CYS A 139 14.88 17.59 -2.73
N VAL A 140 14.45 16.51 -2.08
CA VAL A 140 14.15 16.50 -0.64
C VAL A 140 15.45 16.57 0.16
N GLY A 141 15.62 17.61 0.97
CA GLY A 141 16.84 17.87 1.74
C GLY A 141 17.12 16.89 2.87
N CYS A 142 16.09 16.19 3.38
CA CYS A 142 16.24 15.14 4.40
C CYS A 142 16.57 13.81 3.71
N ASP A 143 17.79 13.28 3.87
CA ASP A 143 18.22 12.04 3.24
C ASP A 143 17.36 10.83 3.62
N LYS A 144 16.98 10.71 4.89
CA LYS A 144 16.09 9.65 5.38
C LYS A 144 14.70 9.77 4.74
N CYS A 145 14.15 10.98 4.67
CA CYS A 145 12.84 11.23 4.06
C CYS A 145 12.85 10.94 2.56
N ARG A 146 13.96 11.34 1.89
CA ARG A 146 14.17 11.09 0.46
C ARG A 146 14.23 9.59 0.15
N LEU A 147 15.01 8.84 0.92
CA LEU A 147 15.11 7.40 0.75
C LEU A 147 13.75 6.72 0.97
N TRP A 148 13.07 7.05 2.05
CA TRP A 148 11.74 6.53 2.36
C TRP A 148 10.71 6.84 1.28
N GLY A 149 10.64 8.10 0.85
CA GLY A 149 9.74 8.51 -0.21
C GLY A 149 10.01 7.77 -1.52
N LYS A 150 11.29 7.60 -1.89
CA LYS A 150 11.67 6.85 -3.09
C LYS A 150 11.26 5.38 -3.03
N VAL A 151 11.50 4.71 -1.92
CA VAL A 151 11.11 3.30 -1.76
C VAL A 151 9.60 3.13 -1.91
N GLN A 152 8.80 3.98 -1.27
CA GLN A 152 7.34 3.88 -1.34
C GLN A 152 6.79 4.26 -2.72
N VAL A 153 7.32 5.30 -3.35
CA VAL A 153 6.95 5.69 -4.72
C VAL A 153 7.32 4.57 -5.71
N THR A 154 8.50 3.96 -5.56
CA THR A 154 8.90 2.82 -6.39
C THR A 154 8.00 1.62 -6.16
N GLY A 155 7.67 1.27 -4.92
CA GLY A 155 6.80 0.15 -4.58
C GLY A 155 5.39 0.29 -5.15
N LEU A 156 4.76 1.46 -4.98
CA LEU A 156 3.45 1.73 -5.60
C LEU A 156 3.50 1.82 -7.12
N GLY A 157 4.56 2.42 -7.68
CA GLY A 157 4.76 2.42 -9.13
C GLY A 157 4.89 1.01 -9.69
N THR A 158 5.57 0.12 -8.98
CA THR A 158 5.69 -1.31 -9.32
C THR A 158 4.33 -2.01 -9.23
N ALA A 159 3.56 -1.75 -8.18
CA ALA A 159 2.20 -2.30 -8.04
C ALA A 159 1.31 -1.89 -9.22
N LEU A 160 1.29 -0.62 -9.57
CA LEU A 160 0.52 -0.13 -10.72
C LEU A 160 1.02 -0.73 -12.04
N ARG A 161 2.34 -0.86 -12.22
CA ARG A 161 2.90 -1.52 -13.40
C ARG A 161 2.42 -2.96 -13.53
N LEU A 162 2.33 -3.70 -12.42
CA LEU A 162 1.79 -5.05 -12.39
C LEU A 162 0.29 -5.09 -12.71
N LEU A 163 -0.49 -4.16 -12.15
CA LEU A 163 -1.93 -4.08 -12.42
C LEU A 163 -2.22 -3.77 -13.89
N PHE A 164 -1.47 -2.86 -14.50
CA PHE A 164 -1.56 -2.54 -15.94
C PHE A 164 -0.81 -3.50 -16.85
N ALA A 165 -0.22 -4.57 -16.31
CA ALA A 165 0.33 -5.62 -17.12
C ALA A 165 -0.82 -6.46 -17.66
N PHE A 166 -1.08 -6.32 -18.93
CA PHE A 166 -2.04 -7.15 -19.63
C PHE A 166 -1.50 -8.57 -19.72
N GLU A 167 -2.40 -9.54 -19.70
CA GLU A 167 -2.01 -10.94 -19.86
C GLU A 167 -1.21 -11.08 -21.14
N ALA A 168 -0.02 -11.65 -21.01
CA ALA A 168 0.86 -11.88 -22.14
C ALA A 168 0.22 -12.92 -23.06
N THR A 169 0.04 -12.57 -24.31
CA THR A 169 -0.03 -13.58 -25.37
C THR A 169 1.33 -14.28 -25.46
N GLU A 170 1.38 -15.53 -25.94
CA GLU A 170 2.61 -16.34 -25.97
C GLU A 170 3.84 -15.63 -26.57
N ASP A 171 3.63 -14.56 -27.36
CA ASP A 171 4.67 -13.77 -28.03
C ASP A 171 5.13 -12.52 -27.25
N GLN A 172 4.56 -12.18 -26.08
CA GLN A 172 4.98 -11.00 -25.32
C GLN A 172 5.79 -11.37 -24.08
N PRO A 173 6.91 -10.67 -23.82
CA PRO A 173 7.76 -10.97 -22.68
C PRO A 173 6.98 -10.74 -21.37
N HIS A 174 7.03 -11.74 -20.49
CA HIS A 174 6.58 -11.59 -19.11
C HIS A 174 7.22 -10.36 -18.47
N ILE A 175 6.48 -9.67 -17.59
CA ILE A 175 7.04 -8.56 -16.83
C ILE A 175 8.24 -9.07 -16.04
N VAL A 176 9.39 -8.48 -16.32
CA VAL A 176 10.59 -8.71 -15.52
C VAL A 176 10.66 -7.62 -14.46
N LEU A 177 10.56 -8.02 -13.21
CA LEU A 177 10.80 -7.14 -12.06
C LEU A 177 12.27 -7.19 -11.68
N GLY A 178 12.86 -6.01 -11.50
CA GLY A 178 14.16 -5.88 -10.85
C GLY A 178 14.06 -6.17 -9.35
N ARG A 179 15.16 -6.65 -8.75
CA ARG A 179 15.23 -6.90 -7.30
C ARG A 179 14.79 -5.68 -6.48
N ASN A 180 15.25 -4.50 -6.85
CA ASN A 180 14.90 -3.26 -6.13
C ASN A 180 13.39 -2.93 -6.21
N GLU A 181 12.74 -3.24 -7.32
CA GLU A 181 11.30 -3.06 -7.50
C GLU A 181 10.51 -4.02 -6.63
N LEU A 182 10.96 -5.27 -6.54
CA LEU A 182 10.34 -6.28 -5.69
C LEU A 182 10.49 -5.94 -4.21
N VAL A 183 11.69 -5.56 -3.78
CA VAL A 183 11.95 -5.13 -2.40
C VAL A 183 11.11 -3.89 -2.05
N ALA A 184 11.03 -2.93 -2.96
CA ALA A 184 10.21 -1.74 -2.76
C ALA A 184 8.71 -2.06 -2.67
N LEU A 185 8.20 -2.97 -3.50
CA LEU A 185 6.81 -3.43 -3.47
C LEU A 185 6.46 -4.07 -2.12
N ILE A 186 7.27 -5.03 -1.66
CA ILE A 186 7.05 -5.74 -0.39
C ILE A 186 7.16 -4.77 0.79
N ASN A 187 8.19 -3.91 0.79
CA ASN A 187 8.35 -2.91 1.85
C ASN A 187 7.16 -1.94 1.92
N THR A 188 6.66 -1.48 0.77
CA THR A 188 5.50 -0.59 0.73
C THR A 188 4.23 -1.29 1.22
N ALA A 189 4.02 -2.55 0.83
CA ALA A 189 2.89 -3.34 1.32
C ALA A 189 2.95 -3.53 2.84
N HIS A 190 4.12 -3.85 3.38
CA HIS A 190 4.34 -3.96 4.82
C HIS A 190 4.02 -2.64 5.55
N ARG A 191 4.55 -1.52 5.05
CA ARG A 191 4.32 -0.20 5.65
C ARG A 191 2.87 0.27 5.63
N ILE A 192 2.15 0.00 4.56
CA ILE A 192 0.72 0.29 4.50
C ILE A 192 -0.06 -0.60 5.48
N SER A 193 0.30 -1.88 5.58
CA SER A 193 -0.27 -2.80 6.58
C SER A 193 -0.06 -2.31 8.03
N GLU A 194 1.16 -1.92 8.38
CA GLU A 194 1.47 -1.33 9.70
C GLU A 194 0.65 -0.06 9.95
N SER A 195 0.45 0.78 8.92
CA SER A 195 -0.39 1.97 9.05
C SER A 195 -1.83 1.62 9.41
N ILE A 196 -2.38 0.56 8.81
CA ILE A 196 -3.75 0.10 9.13
C ILE A 196 -3.82 -0.42 10.56
N GLN A 197 -2.83 -1.17 11.02
CA GLN A 197 -2.75 -1.63 12.42
C GLN A 197 -2.67 -0.44 13.39
N ALA A 198 -1.84 0.55 13.08
CA ALA A 198 -1.73 1.76 13.89
C ALA A 198 -3.04 2.56 13.96
N ILE A 199 -3.82 2.62 12.88
CA ILE A 199 -5.16 3.25 12.89
C ILE A 199 -6.06 2.57 13.93
N GLU A 200 -6.05 1.25 14.03
CA GLU A 200 -6.82 0.53 15.03
C GLU A 200 -6.35 0.82 16.46
N THR A 201 -5.04 0.94 16.67
CA THR A 201 -4.47 1.38 17.95
C THR A 201 -4.98 2.76 18.35
N PHE A 202 -4.92 3.74 17.45
CA PHE A 202 -5.40 5.10 17.71
C PHE A 202 -6.93 5.15 17.93
N ARG A 203 -7.67 4.31 17.22
CA ARG A 203 -9.12 4.17 17.44
C ARG A 203 -9.43 3.70 18.85
N THR A 204 -8.72 2.70 19.33
CA THR A 204 -8.86 2.18 20.70
C THR A 204 -8.50 3.24 21.73
N MET A 205 -7.37 3.92 21.58
CA MET A 205 -6.96 5.03 22.46
C MET A 205 -8.00 6.15 22.51
N TYR A 206 -8.57 6.51 21.35
CA TYR A 206 -9.61 7.54 21.29
C TYR A 206 -10.89 7.11 22.03
N GLN A 207 -11.32 5.85 21.86
CA GLN A 207 -12.48 5.32 22.56
C GLN A 207 -12.29 5.28 24.08
N GLU A 208 -11.12 4.90 24.54
CA GLU A 208 -10.77 4.87 25.96
C GLU A 208 -10.75 6.28 26.58
N THR A 209 -10.24 7.25 25.82
CA THR A 209 -10.12 8.65 26.30
C THR A 209 -11.46 9.39 26.24
N ALA A 210 -12.26 9.18 25.19
CA ALA A 210 -13.50 9.92 24.96
C ALA A 210 -14.72 9.33 25.71
N MET A 211 -14.67 8.03 26.08
CA MET A 211 -15.79 7.30 26.70
C MET A 211 -15.35 6.45 27.88
N PRO A 212 -14.83 7.02 28.96
CA PRO A 212 -14.31 6.22 30.09
C PRO A 212 -15.35 5.34 30.81
N ASN A 213 -16.68 5.53 30.54
CA ASN A 213 -17.77 4.84 31.23
C ASN A 213 -18.88 4.27 30.35
N SER A 214 -18.74 4.21 29.04
CA SER A 214 -19.75 3.54 28.22
C SER A 214 -19.41 2.08 28.01
N ARG A 215 -20.25 1.17 28.57
CA ARG A 215 -20.22 -0.27 28.29
C ARG A 215 -19.99 -0.52 26.79
N LYS A 216 -18.99 -1.37 26.51
CA LYS A 216 -18.66 -1.91 25.20
C LYS A 216 -19.91 -2.20 24.34
N LYS A 217 -20.37 -1.22 23.58
CA LYS A 217 -21.12 -1.49 22.37
C LYS A 217 -20.09 -1.60 21.27
N THR A 218 -19.86 -2.81 20.83
CA THR A 218 -19.17 -3.12 19.58
C THR A 218 -19.90 -2.36 18.46
N SER A 219 -19.52 -1.14 18.22
CA SER A 219 -20.02 -0.36 17.12
C SER A 219 -19.20 -0.67 15.88
N SER A 220 -19.85 -1.30 14.97
CA SER A 220 -19.53 -1.64 13.59
C SER A 220 -19.06 -0.44 12.74
N TYR A 221 -17.94 0.18 13.10
CA TYR A 221 -17.25 1.12 12.18
C TYR A 221 -16.49 0.38 11.09
N ALA A 222 -16.11 -0.86 11.34
CA ALA A 222 -15.60 -1.75 10.29
C ALA A 222 -16.64 -1.97 9.18
N SER A 223 -17.94 -2.07 9.53
CA SER A 223 -19.04 -2.14 8.57
C SER A 223 -19.16 -0.85 7.75
N ALA A 224 -19.10 0.33 8.38
CA ALA A 224 -19.26 1.60 7.66
C ALA A 224 -18.08 1.91 6.69
N VAL A 225 -16.88 1.42 6.97
CA VAL A 225 -15.75 1.54 6.03
C VAL A 225 -15.87 0.51 4.90
N TYR A 226 -16.41 -0.68 5.19
CA TYR A 226 -16.69 -1.70 4.17
C TYR A 226 -17.78 -1.23 3.19
N ASP A 227 -18.85 -0.60 3.69
CA ASP A 227 -19.97 -0.09 2.86
C ASP A 227 -19.58 1.14 2.00
N TYR A 228 -18.43 1.75 2.24
CA TYR A 228 -17.93 2.89 1.45
C TYR A 228 -16.87 2.51 0.41
N VAL A 229 -16.35 1.27 0.46
CA VAL A 229 -15.34 0.74 -0.47
C VAL A 229 -15.97 -0.23 -1.47
N THR A 230 -17.19 -0.69 -1.24
CA THR A 230 -18.04 -1.43 -2.19
C THR A 230 -19.00 -0.50 -2.88
#